data_0e032493fd277c5c8aea5b1837ec2322
#
_entry.id   0e032493fd277c5c8aea5b1837ec2322
#
_cell.length_a   1.000
_cell.length_b   1.000
_cell.length_c   1.000
_cell.angle_alpha   90.00
_cell.angle_beta   90.00
_cell.angle_gamma   90.00
#
_symmetry.space_group_name_H-M   'P 1'
#
loop_
_entity.id
_entity.type
_entity.pdbx_description
1 polymer ?
#
loop_
_entity_poly.entity_id
_entity_poly.type
_entity_poly.pdbx_seq_one_letter_code
_entity_poly.pdbx_strand_id
1 'polypeptide(L)'
;MTDLLLRLFVKHASDTSDPAVRAGYGRLAGVTGIVCNLLLFALTLLAGTISGSVSITADAVNNLSDASGSIVTLVGFKLASRPADDEHPYGHARMEYLSGLAVAVLILVIGVELVKSSVGKILHPEAVEFSALIVVILVCSILVKLWMAVFNRKLGRRIGSAALTAAAADSRNDVISTGAVLLACIVGQLTGLKIDGYVGLLVALFILWSGVGIAKDTIDPLIGAKPDESLVHAIAYLMTSHPSILGIHALMVHDYGPRRRFASVHAELDHRIDPLVAHEILDEIERQAKRDLHVDLVIHYDPIVTDDPEVTAVHTRVTQILRGIDPRLSIHDFRMVSGPHHANVIFDMVIPAEYEDKTAQLRREVEAQLQDGKKVYHLVITFDTAAFNEMTKEAQG
;
A
#
# COMPACT_ATOMS: atom_id res chain seq x y z
N MET A 1 -5.41 -27.27 -7.60
CA MET A 1 -5.58 -26.71 -8.96
C MET A 1 -4.70 -25.47 -9.17
N THR A 2 -4.73 -24.44 -8.32
CA THR A 2 -3.89 -23.23 -8.46
C THR A 2 -2.39 -23.53 -8.56
N ASP A 3 -1.84 -24.39 -7.69
CA ASP A 3 -0.40 -24.74 -7.73
C ASP A 3 0.00 -25.54 -8.96
N LEU A 4 -0.92 -26.31 -9.51
CA LEU A 4 -0.70 -27.03 -10.76
C LEU A 4 -0.60 -26.06 -11.95
N LEU A 5 -1.53 -25.09 -12.03
CA LEU A 5 -1.50 -24.05 -13.06
C LEU A 5 -0.23 -23.21 -12.97
N LEU A 6 0.19 -22.82 -11.75
CA LEU A 6 1.44 -22.09 -11.53
C LEU A 6 2.66 -22.87 -12.05
N ARG A 7 2.78 -24.17 -11.71
CA ARG A 7 3.90 -25.01 -12.17
C ARG A 7 3.93 -25.20 -13.68
N LEU A 8 2.76 -25.24 -14.33
CA LEU A 8 2.65 -25.43 -15.77
C LEU A 8 2.95 -24.15 -16.57
N PHE A 9 2.53 -22.99 -16.06
CA PHE A 9 2.53 -21.75 -16.85
C PHE A 9 3.51 -20.68 -16.34
N VAL A 10 4.08 -20.80 -15.13
CA VAL A 10 5.02 -19.83 -14.57
C VAL A 10 6.32 -20.53 -14.22
N LYS A 11 7.37 -20.26 -14.99
CA LYS A 11 8.73 -20.76 -14.71
C LYS A 11 9.26 -20.10 -13.44
N HIS A 12 9.96 -20.85 -12.58
CA HIS A 12 10.53 -20.35 -11.33
C HIS A 12 9.51 -19.66 -10.41
N ALA A 13 8.27 -20.18 -10.33
CA ALA A 13 7.15 -19.59 -9.57
C ALA A 13 7.43 -19.33 -8.07
N SER A 14 8.49 -19.89 -7.50
CA SER A 14 8.95 -19.65 -6.13
C SER A 14 9.68 -18.31 -5.94
N ASP A 15 10.33 -17.81 -6.99
CA ASP A 15 11.04 -16.53 -6.95
C ASP A 15 10.11 -15.37 -7.28
N THR A 16 9.31 -14.98 -6.30
CA THR A 16 8.38 -13.84 -6.44
C THR A 16 9.08 -12.48 -6.44
N SER A 17 10.42 -12.42 -6.30
CA SER A 17 11.21 -11.19 -6.39
C SER A 17 11.48 -10.78 -7.83
N ASP A 18 11.57 -11.74 -8.75
CA ASP A 18 11.81 -11.49 -10.17
C ASP A 18 10.58 -10.81 -10.81
N PRO A 19 10.73 -9.63 -11.43
CA PRO A 19 9.66 -8.96 -12.17
C PRO A 19 9.05 -9.82 -13.28
N ALA A 20 9.84 -10.67 -13.95
CA ALA A 20 9.36 -11.57 -14.99
C ALA A 20 8.44 -12.66 -14.41
N VAL A 21 8.75 -13.17 -13.23
CA VAL A 21 7.91 -14.14 -12.52
C VAL A 21 6.59 -13.47 -12.09
N ARG A 22 6.65 -12.25 -11.54
CA ARG A 22 5.46 -11.45 -11.20
C ARG A 22 4.55 -11.21 -12.41
N ALA A 23 5.13 -10.80 -13.53
CA ALA A 23 4.39 -10.66 -14.80
C ALA A 23 3.77 -11.99 -15.25
N GLY A 24 4.44 -13.12 -15.02
CA GLY A 24 3.91 -14.47 -15.23
C GLY A 24 2.66 -14.76 -14.41
N TYR A 25 2.64 -14.39 -13.13
CA TYR A 25 1.46 -14.50 -12.25
C TYR A 25 0.29 -13.65 -12.78
N GLY A 26 0.55 -12.38 -13.12
CA GLY A 26 -0.46 -11.48 -13.67
C GLY A 26 -1.01 -11.96 -15.01
N ARG A 27 -0.15 -12.45 -15.89
CA ARG A 27 -0.56 -13.04 -17.17
C ARG A 27 -1.42 -14.29 -16.99
N LEU A 28 -1.05 -15.19 -16.07
CA LEU A 28 -1.84 -16.38 -15.76
C LEU A 28 -3.22 -15.98 -15.22
N ALA A 29 -3.28 -15.05 -14.27
CA ALA A 29 -4.54 -14.57 -13.71
C ALA A 29 -5.42 -13.89 -14.76
N GLY A 30 -4.87 -12.96 -15.54
CA GLY A 30 -5.60 -12.24 -16.58
C GLY A 30 -6.14 -13.16 -17.66
N VAL A 31 -5.31 -14.06 -18.21
CA VAL A 31 -5.76 -15.03 -19.22
C VAL A 31 -6.83 -15.97 -18.66
N THR A 32 -6.65 -16.46 -17.42
CA THR A 32 -7.65 -17.31 -16.76
C THR A 32 -8.97 -16.56 -16.58
N GLY A 33 -8.90 -15.30 -16.12
CA GLY A 33 -10.08 -14.42 -15.97
C GLY A 33 -10.82 -14.21 -17.28
N ILE A 34 -10.10 -13.85 -18.35
CA ILE A 34 -10.69 -13.67 -19.68
C ILE A 34 -11.38 -14.95 -20.15
N VAL A 35 -10.69 -16.10 -20.07
CA VAL A 35 -11.24 -17.38 -20.53
C VAL A 35 -12.49 -17.76 -19.74
N CYS A 36 -12.44 -17.68 -18.40
CA CYS A 36 -13.59 -18.03 -17.56
C CYS A 36 -14.77 -17.10 -17.80
N ASN A 37 -14.56 -15.79 -17.85
CA ASN A 37 -15.65 -14.84 -18.05
C ASN A 37 -16.25 -14.92 -19.47
N LEU A 38 -15.45 -15.18 -20.50
CA LEU A 38 -15.96 -15.41 -21.85
C LEU A 38 -16.75 -16.72 -21.95
N LEU A 39 -16.32 -17.79 -21.28
CA LEU A 39 -17.09 -19.04 -21.20
C LEU A 39 -18.42 -18.83 -20.46
N LEU A 40 -18.41 -18.12 -19.32
CA LEU A 40 -19.64 -17.78 -18.62
C LEU A 40 -20.55 -16.91 -19.48
N PHE A 41 -20.04 -15.89 -20.15
CA PHE A 41 -20.77 -15.06 -21.10
C PHE A 41 -21.47 -15.91 -22.16
N ALA A 42 -20.74 -16.82 -22.83
CA ALA A 42 -21.31 -17.65 -23.86
C ALA A 42 -22.43 -18.56 -23.32
N LEU A 43 -22.22 -19.19 -22.16
CA LEU A 43 -23.20 -20.08 -21.52
C LEU A 43 -24.44 -19.33 -21.05
N THR A 44 -24.27 -18.19 -20.41
CA THR A 44 -25.39 -17.38 -19.91
C THR A 44 -26.14 -16.70 -21.05
N LEU A 45 -25.45 -16.26 -22.11
CA LEU A 45 -26.10 -15.70 -23.29
C LEU A 45 -26.94 -16.75 -24.04
N LEU A 46 -26.39 -17.94 -24.24
CA LEU A 46 -27.12 -19.06 -24.87
C LEU A 46 -28.37 -19.45 -24.06
N ALA A 47 -28.22 -19.51 -22.72
CA ALA A 47 -29.36 -19.82 -21.86
C ALA A 47 -30.38 -18.68 -21.83
N GLY A 48 -29.96 -17.42 -21.83
CA GLY A 48 -30.84 -16.25 -21.91
C GLY A 48 -31.63 -16.18 -23.20
N THR A 49 -30.99 -16.49 -24.33
CA THR A 49 -31.65 -16.53 -25.65
C THR A 49 -32.65 -17.71 -25.78
N ILE A 50 -32.29 -18.87 -25.25
CA ILE A 50 -33.18 -20.07 -25.31
C ILE A 50 -34.38 -19.87 -24.36
N SER A 51 -34.16 -19.32 -23.14
CA SER A 51 -35.21 -19.12 -22.15
C SER A 51 -36.05 -17.86 -22.37
N GLY A 52 -35.60 -16.93 -23.21
CA GLY A 52 -36.20 -15.61 -23.38
C GLY A 52 -36.05 -14.73 -22.15
N SER A 53 -35.14 -15.09 -21.21
CA SER A 53 -34.96 -14.36 -19.93
C SER A 53 -34.03 -13.17 -20.07
N VAL A 54 -34.56 -11.97 -19.84
CA VAL A 54 -33.80 -10.73 -19.84
C VAL A 54 -32.79 -10.70 -18.67
N SER A 55 -33.13 -11.27 -17.51
CA SER A 55 -32.24 -11.34 -16.36
C SER A 55 -30.99 -12.16 -16.61
N ILE A 56 -31.10 -13.32 -17.30
CA ILE A 56 -29.95 -14.14 -17.67
C ILE A 56 -29.11 -13.44 -18.74
N THR A 57 -29.75 -12.75 -19.68
CA THR A 57 -29.03 -11.97 -20.69
C THR A 57 -28.26 -10.80 -20.04
N ALA A 58 -28.82 -10.15 -19.02
CA ALA A 58 -28.13 -9.13 -18.24
C ALA A 58 -26.91 -9.69 -17.49
N ASP A 59 -27.02 -10.90 -16.89
CA ASP A 59 -25.89 -11.61 -16.26
C ASP A 59 -24.78 -11.95 -17.28
N ALA A 60 -25.15 -12.30 -18.52
CA ALA A 60 -24.19 -12.50 -19.59
C ALA A 60 -23.42 -11.20 -19.89
N VAL A 61 -24.09 -10.05 -20.00
CA VAL A 61 -23.44 -8.76 -20.23
C VAL A 61 -22.49 -8.42 -19.07
N ASN A 62 -22.86 -8.73 -17.82
CA ASN A 62 -21.98 -8.56 -16.66
C ASN A 62 -20.69 -9.41 -16.82
N ASN A 63 -20.81 -10.68 -17.18
CA ASN A 63 -19.63 -11.54 -17.42
C ASN A 63 -18.70 -11.00 -18.54
N LEU A 64 -19.25 -10.33 -19.55
CA LEU A 64 -18.45 -9.66 -20.57
C LEU A 64 -17.71 -8.42 -20.00
N SER A 65 -18.36 -7.66 -19.13
CA SER A 65 -17.74 -6.55 -18.38
C SER A 65 -16.57 -7.03 -17.54
N ASP A 66 -16.72 -8.16 -16.84
CA ASP A 66 -15.68 -8.77 -16.00
C ASP A 66 -14.48 -9.27 -16.81
N ALA A 67 -14.72 -9.76 -18.03
CA ALA A 67 -13.65 -10.04 -18.98
C ALA A 67 -12.83 -8.78 -19.31
N SER A 68 -13.48 -7.61 -19.40
CA SER A 68 -12.80 -6.33 -19.60
C SER A 68 -11.91 -5.95 -18.44
N GLY A 69 -12.36 -6.14 -17.18
CA GLY A 69 -11.55 -5.97 -15.95
C GLY A 69 -10.30 -6.88 -15.94
N SER A 70 -10.48 -8.13 -16.40
CA SER A 70 -9.35 -9.07 -16.54
C SER A 70 -8.34 -8.63 -17.59
N ILE A 71 -8.77 -7.98 -18.69
CA ILE A 71 -7.90 -7.39 -19.70
C ILE A 71 -7.10 -6.23 -19.09
N VAL A 72 -7.75 -5.34 -18.33
CA VAL A 72 -7.09 -4.22 -17.63
C VAL A 72 -5.97 -4.73 -16.71
N THR A 73 -6.25 -5.77 -15.92
CA THR A 73 -5.27 -6.41 -15.06
C THR A 73 -4.09 -6.97 -15.85
N LEU A 74 -4.35 -7.69 -16.94
CA LEU A 74 -3.31 -8.26 -17.81
C LEU A 74 -2.40 -7.18 -18.42
N VAL A 75 -3.00 -6.10 -18.93
CA VAL A 75 -2.28 -4.96 -19.52
C VAL A 75 -1.46 -4.27 -18.43
N GLY A 76 -2.03 -4.05 -17.24
CA GLY A 76 -1.37 -3.45 -16.08
C GLY A 76 -0.09 -4.19 -15.71
N PHE A 77 -0.14 -5.51 -15.56
CA PHE A 77 1.06 -6.32 -15.29
C PHE A 77 2.11 -6.26 -16.41
N LYS A 78 1.67 -6.24 -17.68
CA LYS A 78 2.57 -6.10 -18.82
C LYS A 78 3.28 -4.75 -18.82
N LEU A 79 2.59 -3.67 -18.46
CA LEU A 79 3.17 -2.35 -18.37
C LEU A 79 4.09 -2.22 -17.14
N ALA A 80 3.66 -2.72 -15.99
CA ALA A 80 4.44 -2.70 -14.75
C ALA A 80 5.78 -3.45 -14.86
N SER A 81 5.87 -4.46 -15.73
CA SER A 81 7.09 -5.22 -15.96
C SER A 81 8.10 -4.55 -16.87
N ARG A 82 7.80 -3.37 -17.45
CA ARG A 82 8.76 -2.63 -18.28
C ARG A 82 9.89 -2.08 -17.39
N PRO A 83 11.15 -2.15 -17.85
CA PRO A 83 12.27 -1.54 -17.16
C PRO A 83 12.13 -0.02 -17.12
N ALA A 84 12.99 0.63 -16.34
CA ALA A 84 13.17 2.07 -16.39
C ALA A 84 13.61 2.52 -17.78
N ASP A 85 13.13 3.68 -18.20
CA ASP A 85 13.49 4.37 -19.44
C ASP A 85 13.71 5.87 -19.16
N ASP A 86 14.03 6.65 -20.19
CA ASP A 86 14.34 8.07 -20.06
C ASP A 86 13.14 8.91 -19.57
N GLU A 87 11.91 8.49 -19.87
CA GLU A 87 10.68 9.15 -19.41
C GLU A 87 10.28 8.70 -17.99
N HIS A 88 10.62 7.45 -17.61
CA HIS A 88 10.28 6.86 -16.32
C HIS A 88 11.53 6.25 -15.66
N PRO A 89 12.45 7.06 -15.11
CA PRO A 89 13.73 6.61 -14.58
C PRO A 89 13.58 5.69 -13.33
N TYR A 90 12.45 5.78 -12.62
CA TYR A 90 12.14 4.91 -11.49
C TYR A 90 11.41 3.61 -11.91
N GLY A 91 11.18 3.40 -13.22
CA GLY A 91 10.48 2.24 -13.77
C GLY A 91 8.96 2.40 -13.77
N HIS A 92 8.29 1.35 -14.24
CA HIS A 92 6.84 1.37 -14.50
C HIS A 92 6.01 0.59 -13.45
N ALA A 93 6.60 0.15 -12.34
CA ALA A 93 5.95 -0.76 -11.39
C ALA A 93 4.65 -0.19 -10.78
N ARG A 94 4.50 1.15 -10.69
CA ARG A 94 3.24 1.82 -10.27
C ARG A 94 2.05 1.58 -11.20
N MET A 95 2.28 1.11 -12.44
CA MET A 95 1.20 0.72 -13.36
C MET A 95 0.34 -0.42 -12.79
N GLU A 96 0.87 -1.22 -11.87
CA GLU A 96 0.10 -2.23 -11.14
C GLU A 96 -0.97 -1.60 -10.23
N TYR A 97 -0.63 -0.53 -9.50
CA TYR A 97 -1.60 0.22 -8.69
C TYR A 97 -2.66 0.91 -9.55
N LEU A 98 -2.25 1.52 -10.68
CA LEU A 98 -3.17 2.15 -11.62
C LEU A 98 -4.14 1.14 -12.24
N SER A 99 -3.69 -0.08 -12.55
CA SER A 99 -4.60 -1.13 -13.04
C SER A 99 -5.57 -1.61 -11.95
N GLY A 100 -5.13 -1.72 -10.70
CA GLY A 100 -6.00 -2.00 -9.55
C GLY A 100 -7.06 -0.91 -9.35
N LEU A 101 -6.67 0.36 -9.48
CA LEU A 101 -7.59 1.50 -9.42
C LEU A 101 -8.62 1.47 -10.56
N ALA A 102 -8.19 1.14 -11.79
CA ALA A 102 -9.10 1.01 -12.93
C ALA A 102 -10.16 -0.08 -12.69
N VAL A 103 -9.76 -1.23 -12.11
CA VAL A 103 -10.70 -2.29 -11.71
C VAL A 103 -11.65 -1.78 -10.60
N ALA A 104 -11.14 -1.06 -9.60
CA ALA A 104 -11.98 -0.48 -8.55
C ALA A 104 -13.04 0.49 -9.10
N VAL A 105 -12.67 1.33 -10.09
CA VAL A 105 -13.61 2.23 -10.78
C VAL A 105 -14.69 1.45 -11.52
N LEU A 106 -14.34 0.35 -12.21
CA LEU A 106 -15.32 -0.52 -12.86
C LEU A 106 -16.31 -1.12 -11.85
N ILE A 107 -15.81 -1.60 -10.69
CA ILE A 107 -16.66 -2.11 -9.59
C ILE A 107 -17.64 -1.03 -9.11
N LEU A 108 -17.16 0.21 -8.92
CA LEU A 108 -18.00 1.33 -8.49
C LEU A 108 -19.08 1.67 -9.53
N VAL A 109 -18.73 1.70 -10.82
CA VAL A 109 -19.70 1.94 -11.91
C VAL A 109 -20.79 0.85 -11.92
N ILE A 110 -20.39 -0.42 -11.83
CA ILE A 110 -21.33 -1.55 -11.76
C ILE A 110 -22.21 -1.44 -10.49
N GLY A 111 -21.62 -1.08 -9.34
CA GLY A 111 -22.36 -0.88 -8.10
C GLY A 111 -23.45 0.18 -8.23
N VAL A 112 -23.15 1.32 -8.88
CA VAL A 112 -24.15 2.40 -9.15
C VAL A 112 -25.26 1.92 -10.07
N GLU A 113 -24.94 1.18 -11.13
CA GLU A 113 -25.94 0.60 -12.03
C GLU A 113 -26.85 -0.43 -11.32
N LEU A 114 -26.27 -1.25 -10.42
CA LEU A 114 -27.03 -2.18 -9.59
C LEU A 114 -27.98 -1.44 -8.62
N VAL A 115 -27.56 -0.31 -8.03
CA VAL A 115 -28.45 0.55 -7.21
C VAL A 115 -29.63 1.03 -8.04
N LYS A 116 -29.39 1.61 -9.23
CA LYS A 116 -30.45 2.10 -10.12
C LYS A 116 -31.42 0.98 -10.51
N SER A 117 -30.90 -0.19 -10.93
CA SER A 117 -31.70 -1.36 -11.29
C SER A 117 -32.55 -1.83 -10.09
N SER A 118 -31.95 -1.94 -8.90
CA SER A 118 -32.66 -2.38 -7.69
C SER A 118 -33.75 -1.41 -7.27
N VAL A 119 -33.52 -0.10 -7.31
CA VAL A 119 -34.54 0.92 -7.06
C VAL A 119 -35.68 0.83 -8.09
N GLY A 120 -35.34 0.63 -9.37
CA GLY A 120 -36.35 0.39 -10.41
C GLY A 120 -37.25 -0.80 -10.11
N LYS A 121 -36.67 -1.95 -9.67
CA LYS A 121 -37.40 -3.16 -9.27
C LYS A 121 -38.23 -2.98 -7.98
N ILE A 122 -37.81 -2.10 -7.08
CA ILE A 122 -38.63 -1.75 -5.88
C ILE A 122 -39.87 -0.94 -6.29
N LEU A 123 -39.71 0.03 -7.21
CA LEU A 123 -40.77 0.89 -7.69
C LEU A 123 -41.73 0.18 -8.65
N HIS A 124 -41.19 -0.70 -9.48
CA HIS A 124 -41.91 -1.50 -10.47
C HIS A 124 -41.64 -2.99 -10.30
N PRO A 125 -42.27 -3.67 -9.31
CA PRO A 125 -41.96 -5.06 -9.00
C PRO A 125 -42.41 -6.01 -10.12
N GLU A 126 -41.42 -6.57 -10.84
CA GLU A 126 -41.66 -7.61 -11.86
C GLU A 126 -41.56 -9.01 -11.23
N ALA A 127 -42.30 -9.96 -11.80
CA ALA A 127 -42.15 -11.37 -11.40
C ALA A 127 -40.87 -11.93 -12.00
N VAL A 128 -40.02 -12.54 -11.18
CA VAL A 128 -38.81 -13.21 -11.65
C VAL A 128 -39.22 -14.58 -12.21
N GLU A 129 -38.95 -14.82 -13.50
CA GLU A 129 -39.18 -16.13 -14.10
C GLU A 129 -38.18 -17.16 -13.53
N PHE A 130 -38.73 -18.20 -12.89
CA PHE A 130 -37.95 -19.24 -12.24
C PHE A 130 -38.02 -20.53 -13.06
N SER A 131 -36.87 -21.00 -13.56
CA SER A 131 -36.75 -22.31 -14.19
C SER A 131 -35.56 -23.10 -13.60
N ALA A 132 -35.65 -24.42 -13.63
CA ALA A 132 -34.56 -25.28 -13.17
C ALA A 132 -33.24 -25.03 -13.96
N LEU A 133 -33.33 -24.65 -15.23
CA LEU A 133 -32.19 -24.29 -16.07
C LEU A 133 -31.49 -23.03 -15.54
N ILE A 134 -32.27 -22.00 -15.15
CA ILE A 134 -31.75 -20.74 -14.56
C ILE A 134 -30.97 -21.06 -13.29
N VAL A 135 -31.51 -21.88 -12.40
CA VAL A 135 -30.86 -22.27 -11.15
C VAL A 135 -29.53 -22.97 -11.41
N VAL A 136 -29.50 -23.93 -12.32
CA VAL A 136 -28.26 -24.67 -12.67
C VAL A 136 -27.21 -23.72 -13.20
N ILE A 137 -27.55 -22.80 -14.09
CA ILE A 137 -26.59 -21.84 -14.67
C ILE A 137 -26.08 -20.88 -13.59
N LEU A 138 -26.95 -20.30 -12.74
CA LEU A 138 -26.53 -19.42 -11.66
C LEU A 138 -25.63 -20.14 -10.65
N VAL A 139 -25.93 -21.38 -10.28
CA VAL A 139 -25.06 -22.20 -9.41
C VAL A 139 -23.71 -22.46 -10.06
N CYS A 140 -23.67 -22.82 -11.34
CA CYS A 140 -22.40 -22.98 -12.07
C CYS A 140 -21.60 -21.67 -12.13
N SER A 141 -22.26 -20.53 -12.37
CA SER A 141 -21.63 -19.21 -12.37
C SER A 141 -21.02 -18.91 -11.00
N ILE A 142 -21.78 -19.10 -9.91
CA ILE A 142 -21.30 -18.93 -8.53
C ILE A 142 -20.06 -19.79 -8.27
N LEU A 143 -20.07 -21.07 -8.66
CA LEU A 143 -18.94 -21.98 -8.41
C LEU A 143 -17.67 -21.54 -9.17
N VAL A 144 -17.81 -21.12 -10.41
CA VAL A 144 -16.69 -20.62 -11.21
C VAL A 144 -16.16 -19.32 -10.64
N LYS A 145 -17.02 -18.36 -10.32
CA LYS A 145 -16.63 -17.08 -9.70
C LYS A 145 -15.98 -17.26 -8.32
N LEU A 146 -16.50 -18.18 -7.50
CA LEU A 146 -15.90 -18.52 -6.21
C LEU A 146 -14.48 -19.08 -6.40
N TRP A 147 -14.32 -19.97 -7.36
CA TRP A 147 -13.00 -20.50 -7.70
C TRP A 147 -12.05 -19.39 -8.20
N MET A 148 -12.52 -18.48 -9.04
CA MET A 148 -11.73 -17.31 -9.50
C MET A 148 -11.35 -16.39 -8.35
N ALA A 149 -12.27 -16.11 -7.43
CA ALA A 149 -11.97 -15.30 -6.24
C ALA A 149 -10.85 -15.92 -5.39
N VAL A 150 -10.94 -17.22 -5.09
CA VAL A 150 -9.91 -17.95 -4.33
C VAL A 150 -8.58 -18.00 -5.10
N PHE A 151 -8.63 -18.24 -6.40
CA PHE A 151 -7.48 -18.30 -7.29
C PHE A 151 -6.74 -16.96 -7.31
N ASN A 152 -7.42 -15.86 -7.64
CA ASN A 152 -6.83 -14.52 -7.69
C ASN A 152 -6.31 -14.08 -6.33
N ARG A 153 -7.04 -14.35 -5.22
CA ARG A 153 -6.59 -14.05 -3.87
C ARG A 153 -5.31 -14.79 -3.50
N LYS A 154 -5.19 -16.07 -3.87
CA LYS A 154 -3.98 -16.87 -3.61
C LYS A 154 -2.78 -16.34 -4.40
N LEU A 155 -2.97 -15.99 -5.68
CA LEU A 155 -1.95 -15.39 -6.50
C LEU A 155 -1.55 -14.00 -5.96
N GLY A 156 -2.52 -13.13 -5.71
CA GLY A 156 -2.32 -11.78 -5.22
C GLY A 156 -1.53 -11.74 -3.90
N ARG A 157 -1.87 -12.61 -2.96
CA ARG A 157 -1.13 -12.74 -1.69
C ARG A 157 0.31 -13.19 -1.87
N ARG A 158 0.58 -14.10 -2.82
CA ARG A 158 1.95 -14.61 -3.07
C ARG A 158 2.90 -13.55 -3.60
N ILE A 159 2.39 -12.66 -4.43
CA ILE A 159 3.21 -11.61 -5.07
C ILE A 159 2.93 -10.21 -4.51
N GLY A 160 2.06 -10.05 -3.48
CA GLY A 160 1.69 -8.75 -2.93
C GLY A 160 1.05 -7.81 -3.98
N SER A 161 0.12 -8.33 -4.81
CA SER A 161 -0.48 -7.58 -5.92
C SER A 161 -1.82 -6.97 -5.55
N ALA A 162 -1.91 -5.64 -5.58
CA ALA A 162 -3.16 -4.89 -5.40
C ALA A 162 -4.16 -5.20 -6.54
N ALA A 163 -3.69 -5.28 -7.79
CA ALA A 163 -4.53 -5.58 -8.95
C ALA A 163 -5.20 -6.97 -8.84
N LEU A 164 -4.45 -8.02 -8.45
CA LEU A 164 -5.01 -9.36 -8.26
C LEU A 164 -5.93 -9.43 -7.03
N THR A 165 -5.66 -8.64 -6.00
CA THR A 165 -6.54 -8.54 -4.83
C THR A 165 -7.86 -7.87 -5.20
N ALA A 166 -7.83 -6.81 -6.03
CA ALA A 166 -9.00 -6.16 -6.58
C ALA A 166 -9.83 -7.13 -7.45
N ALA A 167 -9.19 -7.88 -8.37
CA ALA A 167 -9.86 -8.89 -9.19
C ALA A 167 -10.46 -10.04 -8.36
N ALA A 168 -9.84 -10.42 -7.23
CA ALA A 168 -10.40 -11.39 -6.30
C ALA A 168 -11.64 -10.85 -5.56
N ALA A 169 -11.62 -9.57 -5.19
CA ALA A 169 -12.76 -8.92 -4.54
C ALA A 169 -13.93 -8.74 -5.51
N ASP A 170 -13.67 -8.42 -6.77
CA ASP A 170 -14.65 -8.36 -7.84
C ASP A 170 -15.38 -9.71 -7.99
N SER A 171 -14.64 -10.79 -8.25
CA SER A 171 -15.21 -12.15 -8.34
C SER A 171 -15.98 -12.58 -7.08
N ARG A 172 -15.55 -12.13 -5.88
CA ARG A 172 -16.28 -12.38 -4.62
C ARG A 172 -17.60 -11.58 -4.57
N ASN A 173 -17.58 -10.33 -5.01
CA ASN A 173 -18.77 -9.49 -5.07
C ASN A 173 -19.83 -10.10 -6.02
N ASP A 174 -19.37 -10.67 -7.16
CA ASP A 174 -20.25 -11.40 -8.08
C ASP A 174 -20.89 -12.62 -7.41
N VAL A 175 -20.13 -13.40 -6.64
CA VAL A 175 -20.67 -14.54 -5.87
C VAL A 175 -21.74 -14.09 -4.90
N ILE A 176 -21.52 -12.98 -4.17
CA ILE A 176 -22.48 -12.43 -3.21
C ILE A 176 -23.73 -11.91 -3.94
N SER A 177 -23.54 -11.16 -5.02
CA SER A 177 -24.63 -10.59 -5.83
C SER A 177 -25.49 -11.69 -6.44
N THR A 178 -24.87 -12.62 -7.19
CA THR A 178 -25.58 -13.74 -7.83
C THR A 178 -26.24 -14.67 -6.80
N GLY A 179 -25.54 -14.91 -5.66
CA GLY A 179 -26.06 -15.71 -4.54
C GLY A 179 -27.29 -15.07 -3.88
N ALA A 180 -27.27 -13.75 -3.67
CA ALA A 180 -28.41 -13.03 -3.11
C ALA A 180 -29.60 -13.00 -4.07
N VAL A 181 -29.36 -12.83 -5.37
CA VAL A 181 -30.40 -12.93 -6.41
C VAL A 181 -31.00 -14.32 -6.45
N LEU A 182 -30.18 -15.38 -6.40
CA LEU A 182 -30.65 -16.76 -6.36
C LEU A 182 -31.51 -17.03 -5.12
N LEU A 183 -31.08 -16.58 -3.94
CA LEU A 183 -31.88 -16.69 -2.70
C LEU A 183 -33.18 -15.91 -2.79
N ALA A 184 -33.16 -14.69 -3.32
CA ALA A 184 -34.37 -13.90 -3.52
C ALA A 184 -35.35 -14.57 -4.46
N CYS A 185 -34.86 -15.20 -5.56
CA CYS A 185 -35.69 -15.99 -6.48
C CYS A 185 -36.33 -17.18 -5.76
N ILE A 186 -35.57 -17.95 -4.96
CA ILE A 186 -36.08 -19.11 -4.22
C ILE A 186 -37.16 -18.67 -3.19
N VAL A 187 -36.86 -17.64 -2.40
CA VAL A 187 -37.82 -17.10 -1.40
C VAL A 187 -39.06 -16.55 -2.09
N GLY A 188 -38.89 -15.77 -3.16
CA GLY A 188 -40.03 -15.25 -3.95
C GLY A 188 -40.93 -16.35 -4.49
N GLN A 189 -40.36 -17.44 -5.01
CA GLN A 189 -41.08 -18.58 -5.50
C GLN A 189 -41.86 -19.31 -4.38
N LEU A 190 -41.26 -19.45 -3.19
CA LEU A 190 -41.90 -20.15 -2.07
C LEU A 190 -42.93 -19.32 -1.34
N THR A 191 -42.74 -18.02 -1.24
CA THR A 191 -43.58 -17.13 -0.42
C THR A 191 -44.48 -16.19 -1.22
N GLY A 192 -44.27 -16.00 -2.52
CA GLY A 192 -44.93 -15.02 -3.36
C GLY A 192 -44.50 -13.56 -3.09
N LEU A 193 -43.50 -13.35 -2.23
CA LEU A 193 -42.99 -12.01 -1.89
C LEU A 193 -42.01 -11.51 -2.98
N LYS A 194 -42.20 -10.25 -3.41
CA LYS A 194 -41.34 -9.57 -4.39
C LYS A 194 -40.19 -8.83 -3.66
N ILE A 195 -39.25 -9.58 -3.08
CA ILE A 195 -38.14 -9.02 -2.28
C ILE A 195 -36.86 -8.76 -3.09
N ASP A 196 -36.82 -9.16 -4.33
CA ASP A 196 -35.65 -9.10 -5.24
C ASP A 196 -34.99 -7.70 -5.27
N GLY A 197 -35.76 -6.64 -5.43
CA GLY A 197 -35.27 -5.27 -5.46
C GLY A 197 -34.61 -4.83 -4.15
N TYR A 198 -35.14 -5.23 -2.99
CA TYR A 198 -34.54 -4.88 -1.69
C TYR A 198 -33.22 -5.60 -1.43
N VAL A 199 -33.16 -6.89 -1.76
CA VAL A 199 -31.94 -7.68 -1.64
C VAL A 199 -30.88 -7.16 -2.61
N GLY A 200 -31.26 -6.85 -3.86
CA GLY A 200 -30.40 -6.24 -4.84
C GLY A 200 -29.80 -4.90 -4.36
N LEU A 201 -30.60 -4.05 -3.72
CA LEU A 201 -30.12 -2.77 -3.17
C LEU A 201 -29.08 -2.97 -2.06
N LEU A 202 -29.32 -3.89 -1.11
CA LEU A 202 -28.37 -4.21 -0.06
C LEU A 202 -27.03 -4.70 -0.63
N VAL A 203 -27.07 -5.58 -1.62
CA VAL A 203 -25.88 -6.08 -2.31
C VAL A 203 -25.17 -4.96 -3.05
N ALA A 204 -25.88 -4.09 -3.75
CA ALA A 204 -25.30 -2.97 -4.47
C ALA A 204 -24.57 -1.99 -3.53
N LEU A 205 -25.14 -1.69 -2.36
CA LEU A 205 -24.48 -0.87 -1.34
C LEU A 205 -23.22 -1.53 -0.77
N PHE A 206 -23.26 -2.85 -0.56
CA PHE A 206 -22.07 -3.61 -0.14
C PHE A 206 -20.96 -3.58 -1.19
N ILE A 207 -21.30 -3.73 -2.50
CA ILE A 207 -20.35 -3.64 -3.61
C ILE A 207 -19.72 -2.24 -3.67
N LEU A 208 -20.52 -1.17 -3.53
CA LEU A 208 -20.00 0.20 -3.50
C LEU A 208 -19.04 0.43 -2.33
N TRP A 209 -19.40 -0.03 -1.13
CA TRP A 209 -18.51 0.06 0.04
C TRP A 209 -17.19 -0.68 -0.18
N SER A 210 -17.25 -1.90 -0.72
CA SER A 210 -16.06 -2.69 -1.08
C SER A 210 -15.21 -2.00 -2.15
N GLY A 211 -15.85 -1.44 -3.20
CA GLY A 211 -15.18 -0.72 -4.27
C GLY A 211 -14.41 0.51 -3.80
N VAL A 212 -15.00 1.28 -2.87
CA VAL A 212 -14.32 2.43 -2.23
C VAL A 212 -13.09 1.96 -1.43
N GLY A 213 -13.21 0.85 -0.69
CA GLY A 213 -12.06 0.27 0.02
C GLY A 213 -10.92 -0.10 -0.92
N ILE A 214 -11.22 -0.81 -2.03
CA ILE A 214 -10.20 -1.18 -3.04
C ILE A 214 -9.57 0.06 -3.69
N ALA A 215 -10.38 1.08 -4.01
CA ALA A 215 -9.87 2.33 -4.57
C ALA A 215 -8.89 3.01 -3.59
N LYS A 216 -9.23 3.08 -2.32
CA LYS A 216 -8.34 3.61 -1.27
C LYS A 216 -7.04 2.82 -1.20
N ASP A 217 -7.09 1.50 -1.09
CA ASP A 217 -5.91 0.63 -0.97
C ASP A 217 -4.96 0.74 -2.18
N THR A 218 -5.48 1.15 -3.35
CA THR A 218 -4.68 1.35 -4.57
C THR A 218 -4.18 2.79 -4.73
N ILE A 219 -4.88 3.78 -4.16
CA ILE A 219 -4.49 5.20 -4.20
C ILE A 219 -3.44 5.50 -3.13
N ASP A 220 -3.60 4.97 -1.92
CA ASP A 220 -2.72 5.26 -0.77
C ASP A 220 -1.22 5.09 -1.11
N PRO A 221 -0.75 4.00 -1.77
CA PRO A 221 0.65 3.88 -2.19
C PRO A 221 1.09 4.90 -3.25
N LEU A 222 0.15 5.41 -4.06
CA LEU A 222 0.46 6.44 -5.08
C LEU A 222 0.68 7.81 -4.45
N ILE A 223 -0.07 8.13 -3.38
CA ILE A 223 0.04 9.38 -2.62
C ILE A 223 1.27 9.34 -1.69
N GLY A 224 1.65 8.17 -1.17
CA GLY A 224 2.73 7.98 -0.20
C GLY A 224 2.21 7.42 1.11
N ALA A 225 1.75 6.18 1.11
CA ALA A 225 1.33 5.48 2.32
C ALA A 225 2.52 5.26 3.28
N LYS A 226 2.23 5.16 4.59
CA LYS A 226 3.21 4.76 5.60
C LYS A 226 3.86 3.42 5.15
N PRO A 227 5.20 3.33 5.15
CA PRO A 227 5.89 2.09 4.78
C PRO A 227 5.57 0.97 5.78
N ASP A 228 5.81 -0.27 5.35
CA ASP A 228 5.66 -1.46 6.20
C ASP A 228 6.61 -1.36 7.40
N GLU A 229 6.06 -1.46 8.61
CA GLU A 229 6.82 -1.40 9.87
C GLU A 229 7.93 -2.45 9.91
N SER A 230 7.70 -3.64 9.37
CA SER A 230 8.73 -4.69 9.29
C SER A 230 9.93 -4.28 8.44
N LEU A 231 9.73 -3.50 7.38
CA LEU A 231 10.80 -2.97 6.56
C LEU A 231 11.56 -1.86 7.27
N VAL A 232 10.86 -0.95 7.95
CA VAL A 232 11.47 0.13 8.75
C VAL A 232 12.37 -0.47 9.83
N HIS A 233 11.87 -1.46 10.58
CA HIS A 233 12.67 -2.19 11.58
C HIS A 233 13.87 -2.92 10.97
N ALA A 234 13.71 -3.54 9.78
CA ALA A 234 14.82 -4.24 9.13
C ALA A 234 15.93 -3.28 8.69
N ILE A 235 15.58 -2.10 8.16
CA ILE A 235 16.57 -1.07 7.80
C ILE A 235 17.26 -0.55 9.06
N ALA A 236 16.51 -0.20 10.10
CA ALA A 236 17.06 0.28 11.35
C ALA A 236 18.01 -0.74 12.01
N TYR A 237 17.61 -2.02 12.04
CA TYR A 237 18.44 -3.10 12.55
C TYR A 237 19.72 -3.28 11.74
N LEU A 238 19.62 -3.25 10.40
CA LEU A 238 20.78 -3.33 9.52
C LEU A 238 21.80 -2.23 9.81
N MET A 239 21.32 -1.00 9.97
CA MET A 239 22.16 0.16 10.28
C MET A 239 22.79 0.04 11.66
N THR A 240 21.98 -0.14 12.72
CA THR A 240 22.43 -0.12 14.11
C THR A 240 23.22 -1.37 14.51
N SER A 241 23.21 -2.43 13.70
CA SER A 241 24.05 -3.62 13.91
C SER A 241 25.53 -3.34 13.64
N HIS A 242 25.87 -2.27 12.91
CA HIS A 242 27.25 -1.91 12.67
C HIS A 242 27.83 -1.10 13.85
N PRO A 243 28.95 -1.52 14.46
CA PRO A 243 29.48 -0.92 15.69
C PRO A 243 29.90 0.55 15.57
N SER A 244 30.15 1.04 14.36
CA SER A 244 30.53 2.45 14.11
C SER A 244 29.33 3.37 13.98
N ILE A 245 28.10 2.85 13.86
CA ILE A 245 26.87 3.64 13.81
C ILE A 245 26.44 3.96 15.25
N LEU A 246 26.49 5.22 15.63
CA LEU A 246 26.09 5.71 16.95
C LEU A 246 24.58 5.92 17.07
N GLY A 247 23.96 6.32 15.96
CA GLY A 247 22.51 6.56 15.88
C GLY A 247 22.06 6.69 14.43
N ILE A 248 20.75 6.64 14.23
CA ILE A 248 20.11 6.92 12.95
C ILE A 248 18.88 7.81 13.16
N HIS A 249 18.59 8.66 12.18
CA HIS A 249 17.41 9.50 12.17
C HIS A 249 16.95 9.84 10.75
N ALA A 250 15.80 10.51 10.60
CA ALA A 250 15.22 10.94 9.33
C ALA A 250 15.11 9.83 8.28
N LEU A 251 14.75 8.61 8.72
CA LEU A 251 14.49 7.51 7.78
C LEU A 251 13.22 7.79 6.97
N MET A 252 13.39 7.95 5.65
CA MET A 252 12.30 8.10 4.68
C MET A 252 12.32 6.92 3.72
N VAL A 253 11.14 6.35 3.46
CA VAL A 253 10.98 5.25 2.51
C VAL A 253 9.93 5.62 1.48
N HIS A 254 10.31 5.56 0.19
CA HIS A 254 9.44 5.84 -0.95
C HIS A 254 9.12 4.56 -1.70
N ASP A 255 7.82 4.31 -1.94
CA ASP A 255 7.35 3.17 -2.74
C ASP A 255 7.06 3.64 -4.18
N TYR A 256 7.77 3.03 -5.14
CA TYR A 256 7.56 3.22 -6.58
C TYR A 256 6.92 2.00 -7.25
N GLY A 257 6.26 1.17 -6.46
CA GLY A 257 5.58 -0.04 -6.91
C GLY A 257 6.14 -1.29 -6.25
N PRO A 258 5.51 -2.43 -6.43
CA PRO A 258 5.90 -3.68 -5.78
C PRO A 258 7.40 -3.97 -5.94
N ARG A 259 8.13 -4.03 -4.81
CA ARG A 259 9.59 -4.29 -4.74
C ARG A 259 10.48 -3.24 -5.42
N ARG A 260 9.99 -2.03 -5.62
CA ARG A 260 10.78 -0.89 -6.09
C ARG A 260 10.73 0.20 -5.03
N ARG A 261 11.64 0.14 -4.07
CA ARG A 261 11.67 1.03 -2.91
C ARG A 261 12.99 1.78 -2.87
N PHE A 262 12.90 3.06 -2.56
CA PHE A 262 14.03 3.95 -2.32
C PHE A 262 13.93 4.45 -0.89
N ALA A 263 15.04 4.50 -0.21
CA ALA A 263 15.08 5.01 1.16
C ALA A 263 16.25 5.95 1.34
N SER A 264 16.09 6.92 2.21
CA SER A 264 17.17 7.74 2.71
C SER A 264 17.14 7.73 4.24
N VAL A 265 18.32 7.77 4.84
CA VAL A 265 18.50 7.77 6.29
C VAL A 265 19.75 8.55 6.64
N HIS A 266 19.76 9.20 7.78
CA HIS A 266 20.94 9.80 8.36
C HIS A 266 21.61 8.83 9.33
N ALA A 267 22.94 8.75 9.29
CA ALA A 267 23.75 7.91 10.15
C ALA A 267 24.79 8.76 10.92
N GLU A 268 24.72 8.68 12.23
CA GLU A 268 25.64 9.35 13.13
C GLU A 268 26.87 8.46 13.36
N LEU A 269 28.06 8.95 13.02
CA LEU A 269 29.34 8.30 13.25
C LEU A 269 30.28 9.25 14.00
N ASP A 270 31.26 8.69 14.72
CA ASP A 270 32.30 9.48 15.39
C ASP A 270 33.13 10.27 14.37
N HIS A 271 33.24 11.59 14.59
CA HIS A 271 33.97 12.51 13.71
C HIS A 271 35.45 12.16 13.51
N ARG A 272 36.03 11.33 14.39
CA ARG A 272 37.43 10.86 14.31
C ARG A 272 37.61 9.74 13.29
N ILE A 273 36.57 9.12 12.80
CA ILE A 273 36.65 8.11 11.74
C ILE A 273 37.10 8.82 10.46
N ASP A 274 38.12 8.28 9.80
CA ASP A 274 38.54 8.79 8.50
C ASP A 274 37.36 8.79 7.51
N PRO A 275 37.12 9.90 6.79
CA PRO A 275 35.99 9.98 5.89
C PRO A 275 35.93 8.89 4.81
N LEU A 276 37.08 8.37 4.34
CA LEU A 276 37.08 7.28 3.37
C LEU A 276 36.66 5.96 4.02
N VAL A 277 37.05 5.74 5.28
CA VAL A 277 36.64 4.57 6.05
C VAL A 277 35.14 4.66 6.37
N ALA A 278 34.65 5.84 6.77
CA ALA A 278 33.23 6.07 7.00
C ALA A 278 32.40 5.77 5.72
N HIS A 279 32.87 6.27 4.58
CA HIS A 279 32.22 6.00 3.27
C HIS A 279 32.17 4.50 2.95
N GLU A 280 33.27 3.76 3.15
CA GLU A 280 33.29 2.30 2.89
C GLU A 280 32.29 1.53 3.78
N ILE A 281 32.16 1.94 5.06
CA ILE A 281 31.18 1.36 5.98
C ILE A 281 29.75 1.60 5.46
N LEU A 282 29.42 2.83 5.08
CA LEU A 282 28.09 3.19 4.64
C LEU A 282 27.75 2.52 3.29
N ASP A 283 28.67 2.48 2.35
CA ASP A 283 28.50 1.84 1.05
C ASP A 283 28.28 0.31 1.17
N GLU A 284 28.96 -0.37 2.14
CA GLU A 284 28.67 -1.79 2.40
C GLU A 284 27.25 -2.00 2.96
N ILE A 285 26.79 -1.11 3.86
CA ILE A 285 25.42 -1.15 4.38
C ILE A 285 24.40 -0.91 3.25
N GLU A 286 24.63 0.07 2.37
CA GLU A 286 23.78 0.33 1.20
C GLU A 286 23.70 -0.89 0.26
N ARG A 287 24.87 -1.52 -0.01
CA ARG A 287 24.92 -2.77 -0.80
C ARG A 287 24.15 -3.91 -0.13
N GLN A 288 24.25 -4.03 1.19
CA GLN A 288 23.51 -5.06 1.93
C GLN A 288 22.00 -4.78 1.93
N ALA A 289 21.56 -3.54 2.13
CA ALA A 289 20.15 -3.16 2.02
C ALA A 289 19.57 -3.54 0.65
N LYS A 290 20.34 -3.33 -0.43
CA LYS A 290 19.93 -3.71 -1.78
C LYS A 290 19.82 -5.22 -1.97
N ARG A 291 20.78 -6.00 -1.45
CA ARG A 291 20.80 -7.47 -1.56
C ARG A 291 19.69 -8.13 -0.76
N ASP A 292 19.54 -7.73 0.51
CA ASP A 292 18.75 -8.48 1.51
C ASP A 292 17.34 -7.92 1.66
N LEU A 293 17.16 -6.60 1.56
CA LEU A 293 15.90 -5.91 1.76
C LEU A 293 15.24 -5.43 0.44
N HIS A 294 15.95 -5.51 -0.68
CA HIS A 294 15.53 -4.98 -1.99
C HIS A 294 15.15 -3.48 -1.94
N VAL A 295 15.95 -2.69 -1.21
CA VAL A 295 15.82 -1.25 -1.06
C VAL A 295 17.04 -0.57 -1.64
N ASP A 296 16.86 0.40 -2.50
CA ASP A 296 17.91 1.33 -2.91
C ASP A 296 18.04 2.38 -1.79
N LEU A 297 18.96 2.13 -0.85
CA LEU A 297 19.21 2.98 0.33
C LEU A 297 20.29 4.01 0.01
N VAL A 298 20.08 5.25 0.45
CA VAL A 298 21.08 6.33 0.46
C VAL A 298 21.29 6.77 1.90
N ILE A 299 22.54 6.76 2.36
CA ILE A 299 22.87 7.11 3.74
C ILE A 299 23.60 8.45 3.76
N HIS A 300 23.00 9.42 4.47
CA HIS A 300 23.68 10.66 4.77
C HIS A 300 24.58 10.49 5.99
N TYR A 301 25.84 10.91 5.86
CA TYR A 301 26.83 10.81 6.92
C TYR A 301 26.81 12.05 7.83
N ASP A 302 26.52 11.88 9.12
CA ASP A 302 26.56 12.92 10.13
C ASP A 302 27.72 12.67 11.13
N PRO A 303 28.81 13.46 11.04
CA PRO A 303 29.93 13.34 11.98
C PRO A 303 29.57 13.94 13.34
N ILE A 304 29.58 13.11 14.39
CA ILE A 304 29.26 13.52 15.77
C ILE A 304 30.53 13.68 16.60
N VAL A 305 30.65 14.80 17.30
CA VAL A 305 31.75 15.06 18.25
C VAL A 305 31.46 14.35 19.56
N THR A 306 32.21 13.29 19.87
CA THR A 306 31.98 12.44 21.05
C THR A 306 32.97 12.69 22.19
N ASP A 307 34.07 13.41 21.95
CA ASP A 307 35.21 13.58 22.88
C ASP A 307 35.30 14.98 23.48
N ASP A 308 34.38 15.91 23.20
CA ASP A 308 34.32 17.22 23.82
C ASP A 308 33.34 17.19 25.00
N PRO A 309 33.87 17.34 26.26
CA PRO A 309 33.03 17.37 27.45
C PRO A 309 32.03 18.55 27.48
N GLU A 310 32.37 19.72 26.89
CA GLU A 310 31.50 20.87 26.82
C GLU A 310 30.30 20.58 25.90
N VAL A 311 30.56 20.00 24.70
CA VAL A 311 29.53 19.58 23.75
C VAL A 311 28.58 18.58 24.42
N THR A 312 29.13 17.55 25.06
CA THR A 312 28.34 16.51 25.76
C THR A 312 27.48 17.08 26.88
N ALA A 313 28.02 18.01 27.68
CA ALA A 313 27.28 18.63 28.75
C ALA A 313 26.11 19.49 28.22
N VAL A 314 26.34 20.29 27.17
CA VAL A 314 25.31 21.14 26.56
C VAL A 314 24.24 20.27 25.89
N HIS A 315 24.61 19.22 25.15
CA HIS A 315 23.67 18.25 24.54
C HIS A 315 22.77 17.63 25.61
N THR A 316 23.35 17.11 26.69
CA THR A 316 22.59 16.51 27.80
C THR A 316 21.62 17.53 28.43
N ARG A 317 22.05 18.77 28.61
CA ARG A 317 21.21 19.83 29.17
C ARG A 317 20.06 20.21 28.24
N VAL A 318 20.30 20.35 26.93
CA VAL A 318 19.24 20.63 25.96
C VAL A 318 18.21 19.46 25.95
N THR A 319 18.68 18.22 25.94
CA THR A 319 17.81 17.03 26.00
C THR A 319 16.95 17.02 27.28
N GLN A 320 17.51 17.39 28.44
CA GLN A 320 16.76 17.48 29.72
C GLN A 320 15.71 18.58 29.67
N ILE A 321 16.05 19.77 29.15
CA ILE A 321 15.10 20.87 28.98
C ILE A 321 13.91 20.45 28.12
N LEU A 322 14.18 19.83 26.98
CA LEU A 322 13.15 19.38 26.06
C LEU A 322 12.24 18.34 26.69
N ARG A 323 12.79 17.34 27.37
CA ARG A 323 12.01 16.31 28.09
C ARG A 323 11.16 16.92 29.21
N GLY A 324 11.59 18.03 29.79
CA GLY A 324 10.81 18.79 30.78
C GLY A 324 9.64 19.54 30.17
N ILE A 325 9.73 19.96 28.91
CA ILE A 325 8.65 20.61 28.15
C ILE A 325 7.66 19.57 27.63
N ASP A 326 8.13 18.60 26.87
CA ASP A 326 7.34 17.49 26.37
C ASP A 326 8.26 16.27 26.11
N PRO A 327 7.96 15.08 26.69
CA PRO A 327 8.77 13.87 26.49
C PRO A 327 8.88 13.40 25.03
N ARG A 328 7.97 13.85 24.15
CA ARG A 328 7.97 13.53 22.72
C ARG A 328 8.97 14.33 21.91
N LEU A 329 9.46 15.48 22.45
CA LEU A 329 10.49 16.28 21.81
C LEU A 329 11.83 15.54 21.85
N SER A 330 12.55 15.56 20.74
CA SER A 330 13.90 14.98 20.64
C SER A 330 14.76 15.79 19.69
N ILE A 331 16.08 15.64 19.82
CA ILE A 331 17.05 16.32 18.97
C ILE A 331 17.95 15.30 18.28
N HIS A 332 18.47 15.69 17.12
CA HIS A 332 19.52 15.00 16.38
C HIS A 332 20.42 16.01 15.66
N ASP A 333 21.49 15.55 15.02
CA ASP A 333 22.51 16.37 14.34
C ASP A 333 23.02 17.53 15.23
N PHE A 334 23.34 17.18 16.49
CA PHE A 334 23.77 18.17 17.47
C PHE A 334 25.22 18.59 17.25
N ARG A 335 25.43 19.88 17.00
CA ARG A 335 26.74 20.49 16.77
C ARG A 335 26.88 21.77 17.61
N MET A 336 28.11 22.07 18.03
CA MET A 336 28.40 23.30 18.75
C MET A 336 29.66 24.00 18.22
N VAL A 337 29.53 25.27 17.95
CA VAL A 337 30.68 26.13 17.60
C VAL A 337 30.94 27.05 18.77
N SER A 338 31.97 26.70 19.56
CA SER A 338 32.34 27.38 20.78
C SER A 338 33.30 28.56 20.53
N GLY A 339 32.97 29.72 21.11
CA GLY A 339 33.86 30.87 21.29
C GLY A 339 34.10 31.17 22.80
N PRO A 340 34.97 32.11 23.15
CA PRO A 340 35.34 32.38 24.55
C PRO A 340 34.19 32.90 25.40
N HIS A 341 33.21 33.60 24.83
CA HIS A 341 32.09 34.24 25.56
C HIS A 341 30.71 33.81 25.03
N HIS A 342 30.63 33.13 23.89
CA HIS A 342 29.39 32.66 23.28
C HIS A 342 29.60 31.33 22.60
N ALA A 343 28.52 30.58 22.38
CA ALA A 343 28.51 29.38 21.56
C ALA A 343 27.24 29.36 20.70
N ASN A 344 27.39 28.93 19.43
CA ASN A 344 26.26 28.57 18.59
C ASN A 344 25.99 27.09 18.81
N VAL A 345 24.79 26.78 19.27
CA VAL A 345 24.29 25.41 19.45
C VAL A 345 23.33 25.13 18.31
N ILE A 346 23.71 24.19 17.46
CA ILE A 346 23.03 23.87 16.20
C ILE A 346 22.49 22.45 16.33
N PHE A 347 21.22 22.26 16.09
CA PHE A 347 20.59 20.95 16.12
C PHE A 347 19.24 20.95 15.42
N ASP A 348 18.81 19.79 14.99
CA ASP A 348 17.48 19.57 14.48
C ASP A 348 16.58 19.04 15.59
N MET A 349 15.34 19.58 15.68
CA MET A 349 14.38 19.26 16.72
C MET A 349 13.14 18.61 16.12
N VAL A 350 12.86 17.39 16.52
CA VAL A 350 11.62 16.69 16.15
C VAL A 350 10.48 17.20 17.02
N ILE A 351 9.45 17.72 16.38
CA ILE A 351 8.26 18.24 17.04
C ILE A 351 6.98 17.51 16.62
N PRO A 352 6.04 17.23 17.54
CA PRO A 352 4.69 16.83 17.20
C PRO A 352 3.96 17.93 16.39
N ALA A 353 2.97 17.55 15.55
CA ALA A 353 2.25 18.48 14.67
C ALA A 353 1.62 19.69 15.42
N GLU A 354 1.19 19.50 16.67
CA GLU A 354 0.63 20.57 17.49
C GLU A 354 1.63 21.69 17.90
N TYR A 355 2.92 21.50 17.63
CA TYR A 355 3.97 22.49 17.85
C TYR A 355 4.39 23.26 16.60
N GLU A 356 3.88 22.90 15.40
CA GLU A 356 4.25 23.57 14.14
C GLU A 356 4.07 25.09 14.18
N ASP A 357 2.94 25.55 14.74
CA ASP A 357 2.65 26.98 14.90
C ASP A 357 3.33 27.63 16.12
N LYS A 358 4.04 26.84 16.96
CA LYS A 358 4.65 27.27 18.23
C LYS A 358 6.19 27.25 18.23
N THR A 359 6.81 27.01 17.09
CA THR A 359 8.27 26.86 16.95
C THR A 359 9.05 28.04 17.52
N ALA A 360 8.59 29.27 17.26
CA ALA A 360 9.22 30.48 17.78
C ALA A 360 9.10 30.63 19.35
N GLN A 361 8.03 30.12 19.93
CA GLN A 361 7.86 30.05 21.36
C GLN A 361 8.77 29.00 21.98
N LEU A 362 8.78 27.80 21.41
CA LEU A 362 9.61 26.68 21.84
C LEU A 362 11.11 27.04 21.82
N ARG A 363 11.58 27.67 20.73
CA ARG A 363 12.96 28.18 20.64
C ARG A 363 13.29 29.10 21.78
N ARG A 364 12.47 30.12 22.06
CA ARG A 364 12.69 31.09 23.15
C ARG A 364 12.72 30.43 24.52
N GLU A 365 11.87 29.44 24.74
CA GLU A 365 11.78 28.72 25.99
C GLU A 365 13.04 27.88 26.25
N VAL A 366 13.51 27.14 25.24
CA VAL A 366 14.75 26.37 25.31
C VAL A 366 15.95 27.31 25.48
N GLU A 367 16.02 28.40 24.73
CA GLU A 367 17.12 29.37 24.81
C GLU A 367 17.21 30.02 26.21
N ALA A 368 16.07 30.40 26.78
CA ALA A 368 16.02 31.00 28.12
C ALA A 368 16.49 30.00 29.20
N GLN A 369 16.13 28.72 29.12
CA GLN A 369 16.54 27.71 30.11
C GLN A 369 17.99 27.24 29.92
N LEU A 370 18.55 27.37 28.70
CA LEU A 370 19.92 26.98 28.43
C LEU A 370 20.96 27.96 28.96
N GLN A 371 20.62 29.27 29.12
CA GLN A 371 21.56 30.27 29.62
C GLN A 371 22.03 29.90 31.04
N ASP A 372 23.33 29.98 31.30
CA ASP A 372 23.92 29.67 32.61
C ASP A 372 24.63 30.88 33.29
N GLY A 373 24.59 32.01 32.61
CA GLY A 373 25.25 33.26 33.08
C GLY A 373 26.77 33.28 32.90
N LYS A 374 27.38 32.18 32.41
CA LYS A 374 28.81 32.08 32.13
C LYS A 374 29.12 32.32 30.68
N LYS A 375 28.30 31.76 29.80
CA LYS A 375 28.44 31.81 28.36
C LYS A 375 27.07 32.07 27.69
N VAL A 376 27.04 32.82 26.63
CA VAL A 376 25.80 33.10 25.88
C VAL A 376 25.63 32.00 24.82
N TYR A 377 24.53 31.26 24.91
CA TYR A 377 24.18 30.23 23.92
C TYR A 377 23.17 30.79 22.91
N HIS A 378 23.53 30.74 21.63
CA HIS A 378 22.65 31.07 20.51
C HIS A 378 22.16 29.78 19.85
N LEU A 379 20.84 29.60 19.78
CA LEU A 379 20.25 28.42 19.22
C LEU A 379 19.97 28.60 17.72
N VAL A 380 20.49 27.67 16.91
CA VAL A 380 20.15 27.51 15.53
C VAL A 380 19.40 26.16 15.42
N ILE A 381 18.07 26.24 15.30
CA ILE A 381 17.20 25.05 15.36
C ILE A 381 16.49 24.92 14.02
N THR A 382 16.63 23.74 13.40
CA THR A 382 15.74 23.26 12.34
C THR A 382 14.61 22.46 13.00
N PHE A 383 13.36 22.69 12.58
CA PHE A 383 12.23 21.96 13.16
C PHE A 383 11.73 20.91 12.16
N ASP A 384 11.76 19.65 12.57
CA ASP A 384 11.30 18.52 11.81
C ASP A 384 9.96 18.01 12.33
N THR A 385 9.07 17.63 11.43
CA THR A 385 7.80 16.99 11.81
C THR A 385 8.03 15.53 12.25
N ALA A 386 7.28 15.10 13.26
CA ALA A 386 7.41 13.77 13.86
C ALA A 386 7.16 12.59 12.88
N ALA A 387 6.50 12.85 11.74
CA ALA A 387 6.05 11.81 10.82
C ALA A 387 7.13 10.82 10.35
N PHE A 388 8.39 11.26 10.20
CA PHE A 388 9.50 10.40 9.78
C PHE A 388 10.34 9.87 10.95
N ASN A 389 10.35 10.56 12.09
CA ASN A 389 11.17 10.20 13.24
C ASN A 389 10.47 9.25 14.22
N GLU A 390 9.12 9.23 14.27
CA GLU A 390 8.38 8.21 15.02
C GLU A 390 8.67 6.80 14.48
N MET A 391 8.73 6.64 13.15
CA MET A 391 9.10 5.37 12.53
C MET A 391 10.50 4.89 12.94
N THR A 392 11.45 5.81 13.09
CA THR A 392 12.83 5.48 13.47
C THR A 392 12.94 5.12 14.95
N LYS A 393 12.17 5.77 15.82
CA LYS A 393 12.14 5.47 17.28
C LYS A 393 11.48 4.13 17.57
N GLU A 394 10.35 3.83 16.93
CA GLU A 394 9.68 2.52 17.05
C GLU A 394 10.60 1.37 16.59
N ALA A 395 11.51 1.63 15.67
CA ALA A 395 12.44 0.64 15.14
C ALA A 395 13.69 0.40 16.04
N GLN A 396 14.00 1.34 16.96
CA GLN A 396 15.15 1.26 17.88
C GLN A 396 14.78 0.73 19.27
N GLY A 397 13.50 0.63 19.62
CA GLY A 397 12.95 0.13 20.90
C GLY A 397 12.54 -1.32 20.80
#